data_2499a5ae7a5fd8390dac6fb24c917a0d
#
_entry.id   2499a5ae7a5fd8390dac6fb24c917a0d
#
_cell.length_a   1.000
_cell.length_b   1.000
_cell.length_c   1.000
_cell.angle_alpha   90.00
_cell.angle_beta   90.00
_cell.angle_gamma   90.00
#
_symmetry.space_group_name_H-M   'P 1'
#
loop_
_entity.id
_entity.type
_entity.pdbx_description
1 polymer ?
#
loop_
_entity_poly.entity_id
_entity_poly.type
_entity_poly.pdbx_seq_one_letter_code
_entity_poly.pdbx_strand_id
1 'polypeptide(L)'
;ASDVYKRQVADVVNNDRSINGKLKVVFIEDYRVSNAEILFAAADVSEQISTASKEASGTGNMKFMLNGAPTLGTMDGANVEIVHEVGEENAFIFGLSSQEVINYENNGGYNPTDVYFNDWEIKRVVDQLMDGTYSNGDHNMYINLYNSLLNTQCTDKADTYFILKDFRSYADAQKRVEEAYRDEAGWAKNCLLYTSPSPRDTR
;
A
#
# COMPACT_ATOMS: atom_id res chain seq x y z
N ALA A 1 16.52 -9.69 -1.82
CA ALA A 1 16.83 -8.30 -1.44
C ALA A 1 15.61 -7.58 -0.82
N SER A 2 14.39 -7.73 -1.36
CA SER A 2 13.21 -7.03 -0.82
C SER A 2 12.86 -7.45 0.61
N ASP A 3 13.14 -8.67 1.01
CA ASP A 3 12.83 -9.17 2.36
C ASP A 3 13.77 -8.61 3.43
N VAL A 4 14.99 -8.25 3.03
CA VAL A 4 16.01 -7.76 3.97
C VAL A 4 15.62 -6.38 4.49
N TYR A 5 15.30 -5.43 3.62
CA TYR A 5 14.97 -4.07 4.07
C TYR A 5 13.63 -4.02 4.81
N LYS A 6 12.64 -4.85 4.46
CA LYS A 6 11.37 -4.94 5.20
C LYS A 6 11.59 -5.35 6.64
N ARG A 7 12.47 -6.33 6.90
CA ARG A 7 12.84 -6.74 8.26
C ARG A 7 13.59 -5.63 9.00
N GLN A 8 14.46 -4.89 8.33
CA GLN A 8 15.19 -3.78 8.94
C GLN A 8 14.27 -2.61 9.30
N VAL A 9 13.29 -2.28 8.45
CA VAL A 9 12.24 -1.31 8.82
C VAL A 9 11.46 -1.82 10.04
N ALA A 10 11.09 -3.10 10.07
CA ALA A 10 10.42 -3.71 11.22
C ALA A 10 11.27 -3.60 12.50
N ASP A 11 12.56 -3.89 12.41
CA ASP A 11 13.47 -3.80 13.55
C ASP A 11 13.59 -2.36 14.07
N VAL A 12 13.73 -1.37 13.19
CA VAL A 12 13.78 0.05 13.58
C VAL A 12 12.49 0.48 14.25
N VAL A 13 11.34 0.23 13.61
CA VAL A 13 10.01 0.63 14.11
C VAL A 13 9.69 -0.05 15.44
N ASN A 14 9.92 -1.36 15.54
CA ASN A 14 9.56 -2.15 16.72
C ASN A 14 10.44 -1.81 17.95
N ASN A 15 11.64 -1.27 17.73
CA ASN A 15 12.57 -0.87 18.79
C ASN A 15 12.53 0.64 19.09
N ASP A 16 11.78 1.42 18.34
CA ASP A 16 11.62 2.85 18.58
C ASP A 16 10.74 3.10 19.81
N ARG A 17 11.38 3.55 20.89
CA ARG A 17 10.69 3.86 22.16
C ARG A 17 9.69 5.01 22.04
N SER A 18 9.86 5.90 21.08
CA SER A 18 8.93 7.04 20.87
C SER A 18 7.56 6.58 20.40
N ILE A 19 7.49 5.45 19.70
CA ILE A 19 6.25 4.83 19.24
C ILE A 19 5.47 4.19 20.40
N ASN A 20 6.15 3.83 21.47
CA ASN A 20 5.56 3.26 22.70
C ASN A 20 4.62 2.04 22.41
N GLY A 21 5.01 1.19 21.48
CA GLY A 21 4.26 -0.02 21.10
C GLY A 21 2.95 0.22 20.33
N LYS A 22 2.64 1.47 19.94
CA LYS A 22 1.43 1.80 19.17
C LYS A 22 1.48 1.32 17.73
N LEU A 23 2.67 1.11 17.19
CA LEU A 23 2.88 0.54 15.85
C LEU A 23 3.81 -0.66 15.98
N LYS A 24 3.42 -1.77 15.38
CA LYS A 24 4.23 -2.97 15.30
C LYS A 24 4.25 -3.50 13.87
N VAL A 25 5.43 -3.68 13.34
CA VAL A 25 5.64 -4.26 12.00
C VAL A 25 6.07 -5.71 12.18
N VAL A 26 5.32 -6.63 11.59
CA VAL A 26 5.59 -8.07 11.67
C VAL A 26 5.76 -8.63 10.27
N PHE A 27 6.90 -9.24 10.01
CA PHE A 27 7.14 -10.00 8.80
C PHE A 27 6.80 -11.47 9.05
N ILE A 28 5.77 -11.96 8.36
CA ILE A 28 5.36 -13.38 8.47
C ILE A 28 6.30 -14.22 7.61
N GLU A 29 7.12 -15.01 8.27
CA GLU A 29 8.02 -15.95 7.60
C GLU A 29 7.25 -17.14 7.03
N ASP A 30 7.77 -17.71 5.95
CA ASP A 30 7.21 -18.92 5.32
C ASP A 30 5.70 -18.76 5.03
N TYR A 31 5.33 -17.63 4.41
CA TYR A 31 3.94 -17.37 4.03
C TYR A 31 3.45 -18.42 3.02
N ARG A 32 2.47 -19.20 3.46
CA ARG A 32 1.86 -20.30 2.72
C ARG A 32 0.36 -20.38 3.00
N VAL A 33 -0.36 -21.28 2.32
CA VAL A 33 -1.82 -21.38 2.39
C VAL A 33 -2.33 -21.48 3.84
N SER A 34 -1.72 -22.31 4.69
CA SER A 34 -2.14 -22.47 6.10
C SER A 34 -1.97 -21.20 6.93
N ASN A 35 -0.94 -20.39 6.66
CA ASN A 35 -0.78 -19.10 7.32
C ASN A 35 -1.75 -18.06 6.73
N ALA A 36 -1.98 -18.12 5.42
CA ALA A 36 -2.90 -17.23 4.73
C ALA A 36 -4.34 -17.34 5.23
N GLU A 37 -4.84 -18.55 5.48
CA GLU A 37 -6.18 -18.80 6.02
C GLU A 37 -6.39 -18.09 7.37
N ILE A 38 -5.38 -18.09 8.24
CA ILE A 38 -5.45 -17.38 9.52
C ILE A 38 -5.39 -15.86 9.31
N LEU A 39 -4.50 -15.40 8.43
CA LEU A 39 -4.29 -13.96 8.20
C LEU A 39 -5.50 -13.31 7.54
N PHE A 40 -6.14 -13.98 6.58
CA PHE A 40 -7.35 -13.44 5.94
C PHE A 40 -8.48 -13.24 6.95
N ALA A 41 -8.63 -14.15 7.90
CA ALA A 41 -9.65 -14.06 8.93
C ALA A 41 -9.31 -13.08 10.07
N ALA A 42 -8.02 -12.77 10.25
CA ALA A 42 -7.53 -11.91 11.34
C ALA A 42 -7.35 -10.44 10.95
N ALA A 43 -7.46 -10.10 9.66
CA ALA A 43 -7.17 -8.76 9.20
C ALA A 43 -8.40 -7.84 9.33
N ASP A 44 -8.19 -6.67 9.89
CA ASP A 44 -9.20 -5.60 9.93
C ASP A 44 -9.25 -4.81 8.62
N VAL A 45 -8.15 -4.72 7.89
CA VAL A 45 -8.01 -3.97 6.63
C VAL A 45 -7.18 -4.78 5.65
N SER A 46 -7.56 -4.73 4.39
CA SER A 46 -6.82 -5.32 3.27
C SER A 46 -6.11 -4.24 2.46
N GLU A 47 -4.77 -4.21 2.51
CA GLU A 47 -3.99 -3.28 1.69
C GLU A 47 -3.63 -3.89 0.33
N GLN A 48 -4.13 -3.26 -0.74
CA GLN A 48 -3.98 -3.68 -2.13
C GLN A 48 -3.36 -2.52 -2.93
N ILE A 49 -2.04 -2.40 -2.84
CA ILE A 49 -1.28 -1.21 -3.20
C ILE A 49 -0.54 -1.31 -4.54
N SER A 50 -0.95 -2.17 -5.43
CA SER A 50 -0.42 -2.20 -6.80
C SER A 50 -0.67 -0.87 -7.50
N THR A 51 0.29 -0.41 -8.30
CA THR A 51 0.06 0.74 -9.17
C THR A 51 -1.06 0.43 -10.16
N ALA A 52 -2.00 1.34 -10.34
CA ALA A 52 -3.11 1.15 -11.27
C ALA A 52 -2.60 0.78 -12.69
N SER A 53 -3.27 -0.11 -13.38
CA SER A 53 -2.90 -0.73 -14.65
C SER A 53 -1.80 -1.82 -14.59
N LYS A 54 -1.30 -2.19 -13.42
CA LYS A 54 -0.22 -3.17 -13.29
C LYS A 54 -0.67 -4.52 -12.73
N GLU A 55 -1.79 -4.58 -12.05
CA GLU A 55 -2.36 -5.82 -11.52
C GLU A 55 -3.49 -6.30 -12.41
N ALA A 56 -3.40 -7.55 -12.89
CA ALA A 56 -4.42 -8.11 -13.78
C ALA A 56 -5.75 -8.38 -13.04
N SER A 57 -5.70 -8.92 -11.85
CA SER A 57 -6.86 -9.20 -11.01
C SER A 57 -6.49 -9.18 -9.52
N GLY A 58 -5.55 -10.03 -9.11
CA GLY A 58 -5.31 -10.36 -7.72
C GLY A 58 -6.29 -11.42 -7.20
N THR A 59 -5.88 -12.11 -6.14
CA THR A 59 -6.72 -13.08 -5.44
C THR A 59 -6.79 -12.81 -3.93
N GLY A 60 -5.79 -12.14 -3.39
CA GLY A 60 -5.73 -11.77 -1.98
C GLY A 60 -6.85 -10.82 -1.59
N ASN A 61 -7.10 -9.80 -2.41
CA ASN A 61 -8.18 -8.83 -2.22
C ASN A 61 -9.56 -9.50 -2.05
N MET A 62 -9.90 -10.45 -2.92
CA MET A 62 -11.16 -11.20 -2.82
C MET A 62 -11.25 -12.06 -1.54
N LYS A 63 -10.13 -12.65 -1.11
CA LYS A 63 -10.09 -13.47 0.11
C LYS A 63 -10.24 -12.62 1.37
N PHE A 64 -9.59 -11.48 1.43
CA PHE A 64 -9.78 -10.51 2.50
C PHE A 64 -11.21 -9.99 2.54
N MET A 65 -11.76 -9.61 1.38
CA MET A 65 -13.14 -9.18 1.23
C MET A 65 -14.11 -10.22 1.81
N LEU A 66 -14.00 -11.51 1.43
CA LEU A 66 -14.85 -12.59 1.92
C LEU A 66 -14.73 -12.80 3.44
N ASN A 67 -13.67 -12.33 4.08
CA ASN A 67 -13.48 -12.33 5.52
C ASN A 67 -13.80 -11.01 6.20
N GLY A 68 -14.40 -10.05 5.49
CA GLY A 68 -14.93 -8.81 6.04
C GLY A 68 -13.89 -7.69 6.20
N ALA A 69 -12.71 -7.83 5.62
CA ALA A 69 -11.70 -6.78 5.67
C ALA A 69 -11.96 -5.74 4.56
N PRO A 70 -12.32 -4.49 4.89
CA PRO A 70 -12.45 -3.42 3.92
C PRO A 70 -11.15 -3.16 3.14
N THR A 71 -11.29 -2.74 1.89
CA THR A 71 -10.15 -2.54 0.99
C THR A 71 -9.59 -1.14 1.12
N LEU A 72 -8.29 -1.04 1.42
CA LEU A 72 -7.44 0.11 1.17
C LEU A 72 -6.61 -0.19 -0.08
N GLY A 73 -6.85 0.49 -1.17
CA GLY A 73 -6.17 0.13 -2.41
C GLY A 73 -6.32 1.12 -3.55
N THR A 74 -5.70 0.77 -4.66
CA THR A 74 -5.84 1.48 -5.93
C THR A 74 -7.00 0.91 -6.74
N MET A 75 -7.51 1.69 -7.71
CA MET A 75 -8.50 1.23 -8.67
C MET A 75 -7.84 0.37 -9.75
N ASP A 76 -7.47 -0.86 -9.36
CA ASP A 76 -6.78 -1.81 -10.21
C ASP A 76 -7.19 -3.26 -9.92
N GLY A 77 -7.07 -4.14 -10.89
CA GLY A 77 -7.44 -5.55 -10.76
C GLY A 77 -8.88 -5.73 -10.23
N ALA A 78 -9.08 -6.73 -9.39
CA ALA A 78 -10.39 -7.02 -8.80
C ALA A 78 -10.88 -5.96 -7.80
N ASN A 79 -10.05 -4.99 -7.40
CA ASN A 79 -10.53 -3.89 -6.57
C ASN A 79 -11.60 -3.07 -7.27
N VAL A 80 -11.55 -2.98 -8.62
CA VAL A 80 -12.55 -2.24 -9.41
C VAL A 80 -13.94 -2.84 -9.20
N GLU A 81 -14.05 -4.17 -9.30
CA GLU A 81 -15.31 -4.87 -9.08
C GLU A 81 -15.73 -4.82 -7.61
N ILE A 82 -14.80 -4.97 -6.68
CA ILE A 82 -15.08 -4.88 -5.24
C ILE A 82 -15.69 -3.51 -4.93
N VAL A 83 -15.06 -2.42 -5.37
CA VAL A 83 -15.54 -1.06 -5.13
C VAL A 83 -16.89 -0.82 -5.78
N HIS A 84 -17.11 -1.33 -7.00
CA HIS A 84 -18.40 -1.24 -7.67
C HIS A 84 -19.54 -1.92 -6.87
N GLU A 85 -19.25 -3.07 -6.25
CA GLU A 85 -20.25 -3.83 -5.49
C GLU A 85 -20.51 -3.25 -4.09
N VAL A 86 -19.48 -2.77 -3.39
CA VAL A 86 -19.63 -2.26 -2.03
C VAL A 86 -19.95 -0.76 -1.99
N GLY A 87 -19.70 -0.02 -3.06
CA GLY A 87 -19.77 1.45 -3.14
C GLY A 87 -18.45 2.13 -2.75
N GLU A 88 -18.14 3.24 -3.43
CA GLU A 88 -16.90 4.00 -3.21
C GLU A 88 -16.77 4.52 -1.77
N GLU A 89 -17.89 4.81 -1.11
CA GLU A 89 -17.92 5.30 0.26
C GLU A 89 -17.53 4.24 1.29
N ASN A 90 -17.51 2.96 0.91
CA ASN A 90 -17.16 1.83 1.75
C ASN A 90 -15.76 1.27 1.47
N ALA A 91 -15.01 1.90 0.57
CA ALA A 91 -13.63 1.54 0.24
C ALA A 91 -12.69 2.74 0.42
N PHE A 92 -11.43 2.47 0.68
CA PHE A 92 -10.41 3.50 0.92
C PHE A 92 -9.48 3.59 -0.29
N ILE A 93 -9.97 4.22 -1.36
CA ILE A 93 -9.25 4.29 -2.62
C ILE A 93 -8.26 5.44 -2.63
N PHE A 94 -7.09 5.19 -3.24
CA PHE A 94 -6.01 6.16 -3.43
C PHE A 94 -5.30 5.95 -4.77
N GLY A 95 -4.38 6.86 -5.07
CA GLY A 95 -3.45 6.78 -6.20
C GLY A 95 -4.04 7.22 -7.53
N LEU A 96 -3.19 7.15 -8.54
CA LEU A 96 -3.55 7.47 -9.92
C LEU A 96 -4.56 6.45 -10.46
N SER A 97 -5.42 6.93 -11.36
CA SER A 97 -6.23 6.05 -12.19
C SER A 97 -5.38 5.36 -13.26
N SER A 98 -5.85 4.23 -13.79
CA SER A 98 -5.19 3.52 -14.88
C SER A 98 -4.96 4.42 -16.10
N GLN A 99 -5.91 5.32 -16.39
CA GLN A 99 -5.78 6.24 -17.51
C GLN A 99 -4.67 7.29 -17.30
N GLU A 100 -4.51 7.79 -16.07
CA GLU A 100 -3.43 8.72 -15.73
C GLU A 100 -2.07 8.05 -15.80
N VAL A 101 -1.96 6.81 -15.28
CA VAL A 101 -0.73 6.01 -15.39
C VAL A 101 -0.33 5.83 -16.85
N ILE A 102 -1.24 5.35 -17.69
CA ILE A 102 -1.00 5.15 -19.13
C ILE A 102 -0.61 6.47 -19.80
N ASN A 103 -1.25 7.58 -19.43
CA ASN A 103 -0.91 8.89 -19.97
C ASN A 103 0.52 9.31 -19.59
N TYR A 104 0.93 9.15 -18.33
CA TYR A 104 2.30 9.45 -17.89
C TYR A 104 3.33 8.52 -18.53
N GLU A 105 3.00 7.27 -18.75
CA GLU A 105 3.89 6.32 -19.43
C GLU A 105 4.14 6.69 -20.88
N ASN A 106 3.09 7.09 -21.59
CA ASN A 106 3.16 7.37 -23.03
C ASN A 106 3.65 8.80 -23.33
N ASN A 107 3.21 9.78 -22.56
CA ASN A 107 3.43 11.19 -22.85
C ASN A 107 4.42 11.87 -21.90
N GLY A 108 4.84 11.19 -20.82
CA GLY A 108 5.70 11.80 -19.81
C GLY A 108 4.95 12.83 -18.96
N GLY A 109 5.68 13.82 -18.46
CA GLY A 109 5.11 14.90 -17.64
C GLY A 109 5.14 14.61 -16.14
N TYR A 110 5.69 13.47 -15.71
CA TYR A 110 5.99 13.16 -14.33
C TYR A 110 7.49 13.18 -14.08
N ASN A 111 7.89 13.89 -13.03
CA ASN A 111 9.27 13.91 -12.55
C ASN A 111 9.27 13.63 -11.04
N PRO A 112 9.76 12.47 -10.57
CA PRO A 112 9.76 12.13 -9.15
C PRO A 112 10.63 13.06 -8.29
N THR A 113 11.66 13.69 -8.86
CA THR A 113 12.47 14.67 -8.16
C THR A 113 11.68 15.91 -7.76
N ASP A 114 10.69 16.31 -8.52
CA ASP A 114 9.83 17.45 -8.15
C ASP A 114 9.00 17.11 -6.90
N VAL A 115 8.48 15.89 -6.82
CA VAL A 115 7.78 15.42 -5.61
C VAL A 115 8.73 15.39 -4.42
N TYR A 116 9.90 14.78 -4.59
CA TYR A 116 10.91 14.67 -3.56
C TYR A 116 11.35 16.02 -2.99
N PHE A 117 11.57 17.04 -3.82
CA PHE A 117 12.01 18.34 -3.34
C PHE A 117 10.88 19.21 -2.77
N ASN A 118 9.65 19.02 -3.21
CA ASN A 118 8.51 19.82 -2.76
C ASN A 118 7.77 19.23 -1.54
N ASP A 119 8.09 17.99 -1.15
CA ASP A 119 7.47 17.32 -0.01
C ASP A 119 8.52 16.85 0.99
N TRP A 120 8.61 17.54 2.13
CA TRP A 120 9.64 17.28 3.14
C TRP A 120 9.52 15.90 3.81
N GLU A 121 8.32 15.33 3.94
CA GLU A 121 8.11 14.00 4.52
C GLU A 121 8.55 12.91 3.54
N ILE A 122 8.17 13.06 2.27
CA ILE A 122 8.65 12.16 1.20
C ILE A 122 10.17 12.23 1.12
N LYS A 123 10.72 13.45 1.10
CA LYS A 123 12.17 13.65 1.10
C LYS A 123 12.82 12.92 2.26
N ARG A 124 12.32 13.11 3.48
CA ARG A 124 12.86 12.48 4.69
C ARG A 124 12.84 10.96 4.59
N VAL A 125 11.72 10.36 4.15
CA VAL A 125 11.58 8.91 4.03
C VAL A 125 12.53 8.35 2.98
N VAL A 126 12.69 9.04 1.85
CA VAL A 126 13.61 8.63 0.80
C VAL A 126 15.08 8.79 1.24
N ASP A 127 15.43 9.88 1.93
CA ASP A 127 16.77 10.10 2.48
C ASP A 127 17.18 9.01 3.49
N GLN A 128 16.22 8.47 4.25
CA GLN A 128 16.47 7.37 5.20
C GLN A 128 16.96 6.07 4.54
N LEU A 129 16.80 5.92 3.24
CA LEU A 129 17.43 4.83 2.49
C LEU A 129 18.95 4.98 2.41
N MET A 130 19.46 6.21 2.54
CA MET A 130 20.85 6.55 2.34
C MET A 130 21.58 7.05 3.59
N ASP A 131 20.85 7.40 4.65
CA ASP A 131 21.44 7.99 5.86
C ASP A 131 21.89 6.96 6.91
N GLY A 132 21.70 5.67 6.64
CA GLY A 132 22.07 4.59 7.56
C GLY A 132 20.97 4.18 8.54
N THR A 133 19.80 4.84 8.54
CA THR A 133 18.69 4.55 9.46
C THR A 133 18.27 3.08 9.42
N TYR A 134 18.10 2.52 8.22
CA TYR A 134 17.64 1.14 8.03
C TYR A 134 18.76 0.13 7.74
N SER A 135 20.01 0.55 7.76
CA SER A 135 21.15 -0.25 7.30
C SER A 135 22.29 -0.35 8.32
N ASN A 136 22.02 -0.04 9.60
CA ASN A 136 23.03 -0.02 10.66
C ASN A 136 24.28 0.82 10.28
N GLY A 137 24.06 1.93 9.58
CA GLY A 137 25.11 2.87 9.19
C GLY A 137 25.77 2.58 7.83
N ASP A 138 25.35 1.57 7.09
CA ASP A 138 25.79 1.36 5.71
C ASP A 138 25.00 2.25 4.73
N HIS A 139 25.58 3.36 4.33
CA HIS A 139 24.97 4.33 3.42
C HIS A 139 24.77 3.83 1.98
N ASN A 140 25.31 2.67 1.61
CA ASN A 140 25.22 2.14 0.25
C ASN A 140 24.25 0.96 0.12
N MET A 141 23.78 0.40 1.22
CA MET A 141 22.96 -0.82 1.21
C MET A 141 21.71 -0.68 0.32
N TYR A 142 21.05 0.47 0.32
CA TYR A 142 19.82 0.72 -0.45
C TYR A 142 19.98 1.70 -1.61
N ILE A 143 21.20 1.95 -2.07
CA ILE A 143 21.50 2.89 -3.16
C ILE A 143 20.72 2.56 -4.44
N ASN A 144 20.53 1.27 -4.74
CA ASN A 144 19.77 0.85 -5.92
C ASN A 144 18.27 1.20 -5.79
N LEU A 145 17.70 1.07 -4.59
CA LEU A 145 16.32 1.45 -4.32
C LEU A 145 16.16 2.97 -4.39
N TYR A 146 17.06 3.73 -3.77
CA TYR A 146 17.08 5.19 -3.86
C TYR A 146 17.18 5.66 -5.32
N ASN A 147 18.09 5.08 -6.09
CA ASN A 147 18.27 5.43 -7.50
C ASN A 147 17.04 5.05 -8.34
N SER A 148 16.37 3.94 -8.06
CA SER A 148 15.16 3.57 -8.79
C SER A 148 14.00 4.56 -8.59
N LEU A 149 14.00 5.30 -7.48
CA LEU A 149 12.99 6.31 -7.19
C LEU A 149 13.33 7.68 -7.79
N LEU A 150 14.61 8.07 -7.86
CA LEU A 150 14.99 9.44 -8.18
C LEU A 150 15.88 9.60 -9.42
N ASN A 151 16.67 8.57 -9.77
CA ASN A 151 17.68 8.68 -10.80
C ASN A 151 17.36 7.78 -11.99
N THR A 152 17.32 8.38 -13.17
CA THR A 152 17.27 7.61 -14.42
C THR A 152 18.66 7.08 -14.74
N GLN A 153 18.77 5.76 -14.93
CA GLN A 153 19.97 5.19 -15.51
C GLN A 153 19.75 4.90 -17.00
N CYS A 154 20.43 5.65 -17.85
CA CYS A 154 20.55 5.48 -19.30
C CYS A 154 19.24 5.45 -20.11
N THR A 155 18.30 4.60 -19.84
CA THR A 155 17.05 4.44 -20.61
C THR A 155 15.81 4.27 -19.74
N ASP A 156 15.99 4.06 -18.44
CA ASP A 156 14.88 3.75 -17.54
C ASP A 156 14.34 5.04 -16.91
N LYS A 157 13.03 5.12 -16.80
CA LYS A 157 12.36 6.19 -16.08
C LYS A 157 12.51 5.92 -14.57
N ALA A 158 12.80 6.95 -13.77
CA ALA A 158 12.75 6.84 -12.31
C ALA A 158 11.30 6.71 -11.85
N ASP A 159 11.09 6.05 -10.70
CA ASP A 159 9.79 5.81 -10.09
C ASP A 159 8.74 5.28 -11.10
N THR A 160 9.08 4.21 -11.81
CA THR A 160 8.25 3.61 -12.86
C THR A 160 6.90 3.11 -12.36
N TYR A 161 6.75 2.96 -11.05
CA TYR A 161 5.50 2.57 -10.38
C TYR A 161 4.78 3.73 -9.72
N PHE A 162 5.18 4.97 -9.96
CA PHE A 162 4.55 6.18 -9.44
C PHE A 162 4.38 6.21 -7.91
N ILE A 163 5.29 5.56 -7.18
CA ILE A 163 5.21 5.39 -5.72
C ILE A 163 5.23 6.76 -5.01
N LEU A 164 6.13 7.66 -5.42
CA LEU A 164 6.21 8.99 -4.82
C LEU A 164 4.98 9.84 -5.20
N LYS A 165 4.42 9.63 -6.39
CA LYS A 165 3.23 10.33 -6.84
C LYS A 165 1.99 9.93 -6.04
N ASP A 166 1.85 8.64 -5.74
CA ASP A 166 0.70 8.09 -5.02
C ASP A 166 0.80 8.23 -3.50
N PHE A 167 2.00 8.51 -2.97
CA PHE A 167 2.27 8.47 -1.53
C PHE A 167 1.32 9.35 -0.70
N ARG A 168 1.03 10.58 -1.14
CA ARG A 168 0.15 11.49 -0.40
C ARG A 168 -1.29 11.00 -0.36
N SER A 169 -1.82 10.57 -1.47
CA SER A 169 -3.18 10.02 -1.52
C SER A 169 -3.28 8.72 -0.69
N TYR A 170 -2.23 7.89 -0.67
CA TYR A 170 -2.14 6.73 0.22
C TYR A 170 -2.15 7.15 1.70
N ALA A 171 -1.32 8.12 2.09
CA ALA A 171 -1.28 8.62 3.46
C ALA A 171 -2.63 9.20 3.92
N ASP A 172 -3.34 9.90 3.03
CA ASP A 172 -4.67 10.43 3.31
C ASP A 172 -5.73 9.32 3.38
N ALA A 173 -5.59 8.28 2.57
CA ALA A 173 -6.45 7.09 2.67
C ALA A 173 -6.24 6.35 3.99
N GLN A 174 -5.02 6.23 4.48
CA GLN A 174 -4.72 5.66 5.81
C GLN A 174 -5.39 6.47 6.94
N LYS A 175 -5.41 7.80 6.87
CA LYS A 175 -6.13 8.62 7.85
C LYS A 175 -7.63 8.35 7.82
N ARG A 176 -8.22 8.20 6.62
CA ARG A 176 -9.65 7.84 6.49
C ARG A 176 -9.96 6.47 7.08
N VAL A 177 -9.06 5.50 6.91
CA VAL A 177 -9.17 4.18 7.57
C VAL A 177 -9.16 4.35 9.08
N GLU A 178 -8.19 5.11 9.63
CA GLU A 178 -8.07 5.33 11.08
C GLU A 178 -9.32 6.02 11.66
N GLU A 179 -9.86 7.01 10.96
CA GLU A 179 -11.09 7.70 11.38
C GLU A 179 -12.30 6.77 11.35
N ALA A 180 -12.46 6.00 10.25
CA ALA A 180 -13.56 5.05 10.11
C ALA A 180 -13.48 3.91 11.13
N TYR A 181 -12.28 3.41 11.45
CA TYR A 181 -12.08 2.35 12.43
C TYR A 181 -12.47 2.74 13.84
N ARG A 182 -12.47 4.03 14.18
CA ARG A 182 -12.92 4.55 15.49
C ARG A 182 -14.43 4.56 15.65
N ASP A 183 -15.18 4.54 14.57
CA ASP A 183 -16.64 4.33 14.58
C ASP A 183 -16.95 2.83 14.53
N GLU A 184 -16.97 2.17 15.68
CA GLU A 184 -17.14 0.71 15.78
C GLU A 184 -18.41 0.22 15.07
N ALA A 185 -19.52 0.97 15.14
CA ALA A 185 -20.78 0.58 14.53
C ALA A 185 -20.73 0.73 13.00
N GLY A 186 -20.17 1.83 12.50
CA GLY A 186 -19.93 2.06 11.09
C GLY A 186 -18.96 1.05 10.50
N TRP A 187 -17.88 0.76 11.22
CA TRP A 187 -16.90 -0.25 10.81
C TRP A 187 -17.51 -1.64 10.70
N ALA A 188 -18.24 -2.09 11.73
CA ALA A 188 -18.91 -3.39 11.72
C ALA A 188 -19.91 -3.51 10.57
N LYS A 189 -20.66 -2.44 10.27
CA LYS A 189 -21.57 -2.39 9.13
C LYS A 189 -20.81 -2.52 7.80
N ASN A 190 -19.67 -1.87 7.67
CA ASN A 190 -18.82 -1.97 6.48
C ASN A 190 -18.29 -3.41 6.31
N CYS A 191 -17.77 -4.03 7.37
CA CYS A 191 -17.31 -5.42 7.35
C CYS A 191 -18.45 -6.39 6.92
N LEU A 192 -19.66 -6.19 7.43
CA LEU A 192 -20.82 -7.00 7.03
C LEU A 192 -21.17 -6.81 5.55
N LEU A 193 -21.07 -5.60 5.03
CA LEU A 193 -21.30 -5.31 3.61
C LEU A 193 -20.35 -6.10 2.73
N TYR A 194 -19.06 -6.15 3.09
CA TYR A 194 -18.05 -6.89 2.36
C TYR A 194 -18.30 -8.40 2.36
N THR A 195 -18.87 -8.94 3.43
CA THR A 195 -19.20 -10.39 3.54
C THR A 195 -20.62 -10.72 3.10
N SER A 196 -21.42 -9.74 2.68
CA SER A 196 -22.79 -9.99 2.25
C SER A 196 -22.84 -11.01 1.11
N PRO A 197 -23.76 -11.98 1.17
CA PRO A 197 -23.88 -12.98 0.13
C PRO A 197 -24.18 -12.31 -1.21
N SER A 198 -23.55 -12.81 -2.26
CA SER A 198 -23.85 -12.40 -3.63
C SER A 198 -25.36 -12.53 -3.90
N PRO A 199 -25.97 -11.69 -4.74
CA PRO A 199 -27.36 -11.87 -5.19
C PRO A 199 -27.66 -13.27 -5.74
N ARG A 200 -26.63 -14.05 -6.08
CA ARG A 200 -26.78 -15.46 -6.49
C ARG A 200 -27.05 -16.41 -5.31
N ASP A 201 -26.67 -16.02 -4.10
CA ASP A 201 -26.81 -16.87 -2.90
C ASP A 201 -28.18 -16.67 -2.19
N THR A 202 -28.99 -15.75 -2.67
CA THR A 202 -30.32 -15.42 -2.16
C THR A 202 -31.47 -16.15 -2.89
N ARG A 203 -31.14 -17.19 -3.65
CA ARG A 203 -32.15 -18.02 -4.35
C ARG A 203 -32.38 -19.35 -3.64
#